data_cedec13f81b2f8cafadd688b8fa17d93
#
_entry.id   cedec13f81b2f8cafadd688b8fa17d93
#
_cell.length_a   1.000
_cell.length_b   1.000
_cell.length_c   1.000
_cell.angle_alpha   90.00
_cell.angle_beta   90.00
_cell.angle_gamma   90.00
#
_symmetry.space_group_name_H-M   'P 1'
#
loop_
_entity.id
_entity.type
_entity.pdbx_description
1 polymer ?
#
loop_
_entity_poly.entity_id
_entity_poly.type
_entity_poly.pdbx_seq_one_letter_code
_entity_poly.pdbx_strand_id
1 'polypeptide(L)'
;MVDFRNWQNNITELKANKIELPQYDVDELKHLGKKAPVWLHFGGGNLYRGFHGEIAQTLANQGDLKAGVVVCETYDDQVVSKGYQSYHNDILQVVMHENGQLDQRILAATADSVYCQRENEEGFKKVVAYFENPSL
;
A
#
# COMPACT_ATOMS: atom_id res chain seq x y z
N MET A 1 -17.44 -13.34 9.33
CA MET A 1 -16.40 -12.32 9.68
C MET A 1 -15.32 -12.30 8.59
N VAL A 2 -15.04 -11.14 8.03
CA VAL A 2 -14.00 -10.98 6.99
C VAL A 2 -12.62 -10.96 7.64
N ASP A 3 -11.72 -11.85 7.23
CA ASP A 3 -10.29 -11.70 7.50
C ASP A 3 -9.71 -10.74 6.45
N PHE A 4 -9.23 -9.59 6.89
CA PHE A 4 -8.68 -8.57 6.00
C PHE A 4 -7.48 -9.05 5.18
N ARG A 5 -6.72 -10.02 5.67
CA ARG A 5 -5.60 -10.61 4.91
C ARG A 5 -6.05 -11.34 3.64
N ASN A 6 -7.31 -11.75 3.59
CA ASN A 6 -7.93 -12.45 2.47
C ASN A 6 -9.18 -11.72 1.96
N TRP A 7 -9.15 -10.39 2.00
CA TRP A 7 -10.30 -9.56 1.64
C TRP A 7 -10.84 -9.84 0.24
N GLN A 8 -9.98 -10.21 -0.70
CA GLN A 8 -10.36 -10.54 -2.08
C GLN A 8 -11.33 -11.72 -2.18
N ASN A 9 -11.33 -12.60 -1.19
CA ASN A 9 -12.29 -13.71 -1.11
C ASN A 9 -13.64 -13.30 -0.52
N ASN A 10 -13.77 -12.07 -0.04
CA ASN A 10 -14.96 -11.59 0.68
C ASN A 10 -15.57 -10.32 0.05
N ILE A 11 -15.41 -10.15 -1.26
CA ILE A 11 -15.84 -8.95 -2.00
C ILE A 11 -17.32 -8.65 -1.82
N THR A 12 -18.18 -9.67 -1.85
CA THR A 12 -19.62 -9.50 -1.68
C THR A 12 -19.99 -8.95 -0.31
N GLU A 13 -19.38 -9.47 0.75
CA GLU A 13 -19.62 -9.01 2.12
C GLU A 13 -19.07 -7.59 2.34
N LEU A 14 -17.90 -7.30 1.80
CA LEU A 14 -17.29 -5.97 1.87
C LEU A 14 -18.16 -4.90 1.19
N LYS A 15 -18.66 -5.19 0.00
CA LYS A 15 -19.59 -4.31 -0.72
C LYS A 15 -20.90 -4.11 0.02
N ALA A 16 -21.46 -5.18 0.60
CA ALA A 16 -22.67 -5.08 1.42
C ALA A 16 -22.48 -4.17 2.64
N ASN A 17 -21.26 -4.11 3.18
CA ASN A 17 -20.87 -3.21 4.27
C ASN A 17 -20.36 -1.84 3.77
N LYS A 18 -20.55 -1.50 2.51
CA LYS A 18 -20.17 -0.22 1.90
C LYS A 18 -18.68 0.09 2.00
N ILE A 19 -17.84 -0.93 1.99
CA ILE A 19 -16.39 -0.76 1.93
C ILE A 19 -15.98 -0.59 0.47
N GLU A 20 -15.33 0.52 0.16
CA GLU A 20 -14.84 0.83 -1.18
C GLU A 20 -13.64 -0.06 -1.52
N LEU A 21 -13.66 -0.67 -2.70
CA LEU A 21 -12.65 -1.61 -3.16
C LEU A 21 -11.83 -1.05 -4.31
N PRO A 22 -10.57 -1.51 -4.49
CA PRO A 22 -9.77 -1.21 -5.67
C PRO A 22 -10.49 -1.57 -6.97
N GLN A 23 -10.36 -0.75 -8.01
CA GLN A 23 -10.97 -0.92 -9.34
C GLN A 23 -9.93 -1.26 -10.42
N TYR A 24 -8.84 -1.88 -10.04
CA TYR A 24 -7.74 -2.29 -10.93
C TYR A 24 -7.28 -3.70 -10.56
N ASP A 25 -6.46 -4.30 -11.41
CA ASP A 25 -5.79 -5.58 -11.12
C ASP A 25 -4.70 -5.35 -10.06
N VAL A 26 -5.01 -5.70 -8.80
CA VAL A 26 -4.14 -5.48 -7.65
C VAL A 26 -2.83 -6.26 -7.78
N ASP A 27 -2.91 -7.52 -8.20
CA ASP A 27 -1.73 -8.38 -8.29
C ASP A 27 -0.78 -7.89 -9.38
N GLU A 28 -1.30 -7.46 -10.52
CA GLU A 28 -0.50 -6.89 -11.60
C GLU A 28 0.14 -5.56 -11.20
N LEU A 29 -0.62 -4.66 -10.56
CA LEU A 29 -0.08 -3.39 -10.07
C LEU A 29 1.09 -3.61 -9.09
N LYS A 30 0.93 -4.54 -8.16
CA LYS A 30 1.97 -4.88 -7.19
C LYS A 30 3.18 -5.54 -7.84
N HIS A 31 2.94 -6.45 -8.77
CA HIS A 31 4.02 -7.08 -9.54
C HIS A 31 4.87 -6.04 -10.27
N LEU A 32 4.22 -5.13 -11.00
CA LEU A 32 4.91 -4.07 -11.74
C LEU A 32 5.64 -3.11 -10.80
N GLY A 33 5.08 -2.77 -9.65
CA GLY A 33 5.75 -1.91 -8.65
C GLY A 33 7.04 -2.50 -8.11
N LYS A 34 7.13 -3.82 -8.00
CA LYS A 34 8.37 -4.51 -7.60
C LYS A 34 9.37 -4.66 -8.74
N LYS A 35 8.88 -4.90 -9.95
CA LYS A 35 9.71 -5.15 -11.13
C LYS A 35 10.25 -3.88 -11.77
N ALA A 36 9.43 -2.86 -11.84
CA ALA A 36 9.71 -1.58 -12.49
C ALA A 36 9.08 -0.42 -11.70
N PRO A 37 9.64 -0.10 -10.52
CA PRO A 37 9.09 0.92 -9.64
C PRO A 37 9.11 2.30 -10.31
N VAL A 38 8.06 3.09 -10.07
CA VAL A 38 7.94 4.48 -10.54
C VAL A 38 7.75 5.45 -9.37
N TRP A 39 7.56 4.94 -8.16
CA TRP A 39 7.35 5.74 -6.98
C TRP A 39 7.89 5.01 -5.74
N LEU A 40 8.97 5.55 -5.17
CA LEU A 40 9.44 5.19 -3.83
C LEU A 40 8.99 6.25 -2.84
N HIS A 41 8.37 5.83 -1.75
CA HIS A 41 7.87 6.72 -0.71
C HIS A 41 8.57 6.46 0.61
N PHE A 42 9.24 7.47 1.16
CA PHE A 42 9.92 7.37 2.45
C PHE A 42 9.00 7.80 3.58
N GLY A 43 8.78 6.90 4.52
CA GLY A 43 7.87 7.05 5.65
C GLY A 43 6.60 6.22 5.50
N GLY A 44 6.47 5.15 6.30
CA GLY A 44 5.33 4.23 6.27
C GLY A 44 4.21 4.56 7.27
N GLY A 45 4.28 5.72 7.93
CA GLY A 45 3.35 6.10 8.98
C GLY A 45 1.99 6.60 8.49
N ASN A 46 1.29 7.31 9.36
CA ASN A 46 -0.08 7.76 9.12
C ASN A 46 -0.22 8.71 7.92
N LEU A 47 0.81 9.50 7.62
CA LEU A 47 0.77 10.42 6.48
C LEU A 47 0.68 9.65 5.15
N TYR A 48 1.44 8.57 5.00
CA TYR A 48 1.30 7.73 3.82
C TYR A 48 -0.05 7.02 3.81
N ARG A 49 -0.39 6.32 4.88
CA ARG A 49 -1.61 5.51 4.96
C ARG A 49 -2.90 6.33 4.87
N GLY A 50 -2.87 7.55 5.39
CA GLY A 50 -4.04 8.43 5.39
C GLY A 50 -4.13 9.38 4.19
N PHE A 51 -3.05 9.63 3.47
CA PHE A 51 -3.01 10.63 2.41
C PHE A 51 -2.35 10.15 1.12
N HIS A 52 -1.05 9.90 1.10
CA HIS A 52 -0.35 9.54 -0.15
C HIS A 52 -0.81 8.18 -0.70
N GLY A 53 -1.13 7.22 0.17
CA GLY A 53 -1.69 5.94 -0.24
C GLY A 53 -3.06 6.07 -0.89
N GLU A 54 -3.87 7.03 -0.45
CA GLU A 54 -5.17 7.34 -1.08
C GLU A 54 -4.97 7.97 -2.46
N ILE A 55 -3.99 8.87 -2.60
CA ILE A 55 -3.63 9.44 -3.92
C ILE A 55 -3.20 8.33 -4.87
N ALA A 56 -2.31 7.43 -4.42
CA ALA A 56 -1.87 6.29 -5.22
C ALA A 56 -3.04 5.40 -5.66
N GLN A 57 -3.96 5.10 -4.75
CA GLN A 57 -5.19 4.35 -5.03
C GLN A 57 -6.05 5.04 -6.10
N THR A 58 -6.24 6.35 -5.96
CA THR A 58 -7.02 7.15 -6.92
C THR A 58 -6.41 7.11 -8.32
N LEU A 59 -5.09 7.32 -8.41
CA LEU A 59 -4.37 7.24 -9.68
C LEU A 59 -4.43 5.83 -10.30
N ALA A 60 -4.32 4.79 -9.48
CA ALA A 60 -4.44 3.40 -9.94
C ALA A 60 -5.86 3.11 -10.46
N ASN A 61 -6.91 3.54 -9.74
CA ASN A 61 -8.29 3.39 -10.18
C ASN A 61 -8.58 4.11 -11.52
N GLN A 62 -7.93 5.25 -11.75
CA GLN A 62 -8.04 6.01 -13.00
C GLN A 62 -7.19 5.42 -14.14
N GLY A 63 -6.29 4.49 -13.83
CA GLY A 63 -5.38 3.91 -14.78
C GLY A 63 -4.12 4.74 -15.05
N ASP A 64 -3.86 5.78 -14.27
CA ASP A 64 -2.70 6.65 -14.39
C ASP A 64 -1.47 6.14 -13.64
N LEU A 65 -1.66 5.34 -12.59
CA LEU A 65 -0.60 4.60 -11.91
C LEU A 65 -0.63 3.13 -12.34
N LYS A 66 0.40 2.68 -13.03
CA LYS A 66 0.50 1.29 -13.54
C LYS A 66 1.36 0.39 -12.66
N ALA A 67 2.19 0.95 -11.81
CA ALA A 67 3.09 0.24 -10.91
C ALA A 67 2.86 0.73 -9.49
N GLY A 68 2.63 -0.18 -8.55
CA GLY A 68 2.35 0.15 -7.15
C GLY A 68 3.53 0.81 -6.45
N VAL A 69 3.23 1.57 -5.40
CA VAL A 69 4.21 2.31 -4.60
C VAL A 69 5.06 1.35 -3.78
N VAL A 70 6.35 1.62 -3.69
CA VAL A 70 7.25 0.98 -2.73
C VAL A 70 7.39 1.91 -1.53
N VAL A 71 6.97 1.45 -0.37
CA VAL A 71 7.09 2.20 0.89
C VAL A 71 8.40 1.84 1.57
N CYS A 72 9.21 2.85 1.88
CA CYS A 72 10.49 2.71 2.55
C CYS A 72 10.39 3.32 3.96
N GLU A 73 10.56 2.50 5.00
CA GLU A 73 10.52 2.93 6.39
C GLU A 73 11.92 2.88 6.99
N THR A 74 12.34 3.96 7.64
CA THR A 74 13.70 4.11 8.17
C THR A 74 13.78 4.11 9.70
N TYR A 75 12.65 4.19 10.38
CA TYR A 75 12.62 4.41 11.83
C TYR A 75 12.12 3.20 12.62
N ASP A 76 10.99 2.61 12.20
CA ASP A 76 10.31 1.55 12.94
C ASP A 76 10.03 0.34 12.06
N ASP A 77 10.75 -0.75 12.31
CA ASP A 77 10.59 -2.02 11.59
C ASP A 77 9.21 -2.66 11.81
N GLN A 78 8.57 -2.39 12.94
CA GLN A 78 7.24 -2.92 13.23
C GLN A 78 6.15 -2.29 12.35
N VAL A 79 6.35 -1.07 11.89
CA VAL A 79 5.47 -0.45 10.89
C VAL A 79 5.45 -1.30 9.63
N VAL A 80 6.61 -1.75 9.16
CA VAL A 80 6.70 -2.61 7.97
C VAL A 80 6.15 -4.02 8.26
N SER A 81 6.67 -4.69 9.27
CA SER A 81 6.34 -6.10 9.53
C SER A 81 4.89 -6.30 9.96
N LYS A 82 4.37 -5.45 10.84
CA LYS A 82 3.02 -5.58 11.40
C LYS A 82 1.98 -4.73 10.67
N GLY A 83 2.38 -3.55 10.17
CA GLY A 83 1.46 -2.62 9.53
C GLY A 83 1.23 -2.88 8.03
N TYR A 84 2.21 -3.42 7.34
CA TYR A 84 2.15 -3.67 5.90
C TYR A 84 2.23 -5.15 5.54
N GLN A 85 3.35 -5.81 5.84
CA GLN A 85 3.63 -7.16 5.35
C GLN A 85 2.64 -8.20 5.88
N SER A 86 2.18 -8.07 7.12
CA SER A 86 1.15 -8.94 7.71
C SER A 86 -0.20 -8.89 6.97
N TYR A 87 -0.42 -7.85 6.16
CA TYR A 87 -1.64 -7.64 5.38
C TYR A 87 -1.36 -7.54 3.88
N HIS A 88 -0.28 -8.15 3.41
CA HIS A 88 0.11 -8.11 1.99
C HIS A 88 0.27 -6.70 1.42
N ASN A 89 0.67 -5.74 2.26
CA ASN A 89 0.78 -4.31 1.98
C ASN A 89 -0.55 -3.60 1.69
N ASP A 90 -1.67 -4.20 2.02
CA ASP A 90 -2.99 -3.58 1.92
C ASP A 90 -3.33 -2.80 3.19
N ILE A 91 -4.11 -1.76 3.06
CA ILE A 91 -4.50 -0.84 4.13
C ILE A 91 -6.02 -0.73 4.17
N LEU A 92 -6.62 -0.93 5.34
CA LEU A 92 -8.00 -0.52 5.57
C LEU A 92 -7.98 0.92 6.08
N GLN A 93 -8.36 1.85 5.22
CA GLN A 93 -8.51 3.24 5.58
C GLN A 93 -9.93 3.50 6.11
N VAL A 94 -10.00 4.17 7.25
CA VAL A 94 -11.27 4.62 7.84
C VAL A 94 -11.18 6.12 8.04
N VAL A 95 -12.09 6.85 7.40
CA VAL A 95 -12.21 8.30 7.54
C VAL A 95 -13.50 8.61 8.28
N MET A 96 -13.40 9.28 9.42
CA MET A 96 -14.54 9.72 10.21
C MET A 96 -14.81 11.20 9.93
N HIS A 97 -16.01 11.50 9.45
CA HIS A 97 -16.48 12.85 9.23
C HIS A 97 -17.05 13.48 10.51
N GLU A 98 -17.11 14.80 10.57
CA GLU A 98 -17.62 15.55 11.72
C GLU A 98 -19.07 15.16 12.11
N ASN A 99 -19.89 14.75 11.14
CA ASN A 99 -21.24 14.27 11.35
C ASN A 99 -21.34 12.83 11.83
N GLY A 100 -20.19 12.15 12.11
CA GLY A 100 -20.10 10.77 12.52
C GLY A 100 -20.19 9.73 11.39
N GLN A 101 -20.33 10.15 10.14
CA GLN A 101 -20.29 9.24 9.00
C GLN A 101 -18.87 8.67 8.84
N LEU A 102 -18.80 7.38 8.50
CA LEU A 102 -17.55 6.67 8.22
C LEU A 102 -17.47 6.34 6.74
N ASP A 103 -16.37 6.75 6.10
CA ASP A 103 -15.96 6.20 4.82
C ASP A 103 -14.88 5.15 5.07
N GLN A 104 -15.06 3.98 4.48
CA GLN A 104 -14.13 2.87 4.62
C GLN A 104 -13.70 2.40 3.23
N ARG A 105 -12.41 2.21 3.04
CA ARG A 105 -11.87 1.75 1.77
C ARG A 105 -10.64 0.87 1.95
N ILE A 106 -10.45 -0.07 1.04
CA ILE A 106 -9.23 -0.86 0.95
C ILE A 106 -8.29 -0.19 -0.04
N LEU A 107 -7.12 0.24 0.47
CA LEU A 107 -6.04 0.77 -0.35
C LEU A 107 -5.06 -0.38 -0.65
N ALA A 108 -4.93 -0.75 -1.90
CA ALA A 108 -4.09 -1.86 -2.33
C ALA A 108 -3.01 -1.45 -3.35
N ALA A 109 -2.71 -0.14 -3.44
CA ALA A 109 -1.72 0.40 -4.37
C ALA A 109 -0.27 0.35 -3.85
N THR A 110 -0.03 -0.20 -2.66
CA THR A 110 1.31 -0.44 -2.12
C THR A 110 1.83 -1.79 -2.61
N ALA A 111 2.87 -1.77 -3.44
CA ALA A 111 3.45 -2.97 -4.02
C ALA A 111 4.39 -3.70 -3.05
N ASP A 112 5.17 -2.93 -2.33
CA ASP A 112 6.16 -3.46 -1.39
C ASP A 112 6.37 -2.50 -0.23
N SER A 113 6.88 -3.03 0.87
CA SER A 113 7.28 -2.26 2.04
C SER A 113 8.62 -2.77 2.55
N VAL A 114 9.55 -1.86 2.78
CA VAL A 114 10.93 -2.18 3.12
C VAL A 114 11.36 -1.38 4.34
N TYR A 115 11.87 -2.07 5.37
CA TYR A 115 12.60 -1.41 6.43
C TYR A 115 14.05 -1.22 5.98
N CYS A 116 14.44 0.01 5.71
CA CYS A 116 15.68 0.34 5.01
C CYS A 116 16.64 1.18 5.84
N GLN A 117 16.63 1.02 7.15
CA GLN A 117 17.65 1.63 8.00
C GLN A 117 19.06 1.13 7.60
N ARG A 118 20.05 1.98 7.72
CA ARG A 118 21.42 1.68 7.27
C ARG A 118 22.02 0.41 7.89
N GLU A 119 21.68 0.15 9.13
CA GLU A 119 22.13 -1.03 9.88
C GLU A 119 21.42 -2.33 9.44
N ASN A 120 20.28 -2.19 8.75
CA ASN A 120 19.60 -3.32 8.10
C ASN A 120 20.10 -3.47 6.66
N GLU A 121 21.22 -4.18 6.51
CA GLU A 121 21.88 -4.35 5.20
C GLU A 121 20.95 -4.87 4.11
N GLU A 122 20.11 -5.85 4.43
CA GLU A 122 19.20 -6.47 3.44
C GLU A 122 18.18 -5.46 2.92
N GLY A 123 17.50 -4.74 3.81
CA GLY A 123 16.54 -3.71 3.45
C GLY A 123 17.20 -2.54 2.73
N PHE A 124 18.38 -2.12 3.19
CA PHE A 124 19.12 -1.04 2.55
C PHE A 124 19.53 -1.41 1.11
N LYS A 125 20.08 -2.61 0.89
CA LYS A 125 20.43 -3.11 -0.45
C LYS A 125 19.20 -3.18 -1.36
N LYS A 126 18.06 -3.61 -0.82
CA LYS A 126 16.82 -3.68 -1.58
C LYS A 126 16.36 -2.30 -2.07
N VAL A 127 16.43 -1.29 -1.23
CA VAL A 127 16.08 0.08 -1.63
C VAL A 127 17.08 0.63 -2.64
N VAL A 128 18.38 0.37 -2.49
CA VAL A 128 19.38 0.74 -3.50
C VAL A 128 19.05 0.10 -4.84
N ALA A 129 18.70 -1.18 -4.87
CA ALA A 129 18.31 -1.87 -6.11
C ALA A 129 17.06 -1.24 -6.77
N TYR A 130 16.10 -0.75 -5.97
CA TYR A 130 14.97 0.01 -6.51
C TYR A 130 15.42 1.35 -7.11
N PHE A 131 16.33 2.06 -6.48
CA PHE A 131 16.88 3.32 -7.02
C PHE A 131 17.69 3.15 -8.31
N GLU A 132 18.36 2.02 -8.45
CA GLU A 132 19.12 1.69 -9.66
C GLU A 132 18.25 1.23 -10.82
N ASN A 133 16.96 1.00 -10.58
CA ASN A 133 16.04 0.56 -11.63
C ASN A 133 15.78 1.71 -12.61
N PRO A 134 15.96 1.50 -13.93
CA PRO A 134 15.82 2.57 -14.93
C PRO A 134 14.37 3.06 -15.10
N SER A 135 13.38 2.40 -14.48
CA SER A 135 11.98 2.82 -14.51
C SER A 135 11.66 3.97 -13.55
N LEU A 136 12.52 4.18 -12.54
CA LEU A 136 12.27 5.16 -11.49
C LEU A 136 12.52 6.62 -11.94
#